data_0d54b361bf9bdc8fadd8a273dfa60785
#
_entry.id   0d54b361bf9bdc8fadd8a273dfa60785
#
_cell.length_a   1.000
_cell.length_b   1.000
_cell.length_c   1.000
_cell.angle_alpha   90.00
_cell.angle_beta   90.00
_cell.angle_gamma   90.00
#
_symmetry.space_group_name_H-M   'P 1'
#
loop_
_entity.id
_entity.type
_entity.pdbx_description
1 polymer ?
#
loop_
_entity_poly.entity_id
_entity_poly.type
_entity_poly.pdbx_seq_one_letter_code
_entity_poly.pdbx_strand_id
1 'polypeptide(L)'
;MKKRLFFIICGLASWATLSAQLQQAEQDLQRAIAILDATMERSFRGTNTNYYMVDVCDVTNTDVSGPSDVWPYTAAIEAHCSVLEALKALKDDLPLLYASSYDRYEQRLKVLIDNLDYYRGSYTLTSYATRKTWTTVYAVPRASARGRGDVTGDNLKKNVYDDQMWLARELIRAYRLTGEKQFLSTAMSLTDYVLDGWDCWRDDQGEEYGGITWGPGYNSKHACSNGPIIQPLVWLHDILSVPDEQPSFTYYYRNAENQVVSEVVKPSEHYIDFAKRIYAWQKRTLRNANTHLYWDMMGADGTLTYVGSGAQRRRAHVATGGPTGTAYTYNTGTMLAGAVELWRTTGSDEYLSDVTDLAHYAYTGFSRPVRKDGVTYREWPTDASPLQGFNAWFDNVLMRAYADADAANVETSYPALALQSFETNLDYAYDHYLRSGMLPINLLNGWNDGNKTKGFHQASFASEYALLAIWRYRQAQSSSISLHRQDLPSCDHIYTLTGQPACGTPDSLPGGIYIIQGRKVALK
;
A
#
# COMPACT_ATOMS: atom_id res chain seq x y z
N MET A 1 -15.84 36.94 -34.71
CA MET A 1 -16.74 36.64 -33.60
C MET A 1 -16.87 35.15 -33.30
N LYS A 2 -17.08 34.23 -34.25
CA LYS A 2 -17.23 32.78 -33.96
C LYS A 2 -16.02 32.12 -33.27
N LYS A 3 -14.78 32.47 -33.58
CA LYS A 3 -13.58 31.90 -32.91
C LYS A 3 -13.44 32.35 -31.44
N ARG A 4 -13.76 33.62 -31.09
CA ARG A 4 -13.71 34.09 -29.70
C ARG A 4 -14.81 33.48 -28.83
N LEU A 5 -16.01 33.21 -29.42
CA LEU A 5 -17.08 32.56 -28.66
C LEU A 5 -16.78 31.10 -28.36
N PHE A 6 -16.10 30.37 -29.28
CA PHE A 6 -15.68 28.98 -29.07
C PHE A 6 -14.62 28.87 -27.96
N PHE A 7 -13.64 29.81 -27.89
CA PHE A 7 -12.65 29.85 -26.83
C PHE A 7 -13.26 30.15 -25.45
N ILE A 8 -14.24 31.04 -25.37
CA ILE A 8 -14.93 31.35 -24.11
C ILE A 8 -15.73 30.13 -23.61
N ILE A 9 -16.41 29.41 -24.50
CA ILE A 9 -17.19 28.22 -24.14
C ILE A 9 -16.27 27.08 -23.70
N CYS A 10 -15.14 26.86 -24.37
CA CYS A 10 -14.14 25.86 -23.94
C CYS A 10 -13.51 26.22 -22.59
N GLY A 11 -13.15 27.48 -22.36
CA GLY A 11 -12.64 27.95 -21.07
C GLY A 11 -13.65 27.76 -19.93
N LEU A 12 -14.90 28.14 -20.12
CA LEU A 12 -15.95 27.95 -19.11
C LEU A 12 -16.24 26.48 -18.81
N ALA A 13 -16.24 25.59 -19.83
CA ALA A 13 -16.42 24.16 -19.64
C ALA A 13 -15.26 23.55 -18.83
N SER A 14 -14.03 23.96 -19.10
CA SER A 14 -12.84 23.46 -18.38
C SER A 14 -12.79 23.96 -16.94
N TRP A 15 -13.20 25.21 -16.66
CA TRP A 15 -13.33 25.75 -15.30
C TRP A 15 -14.43 25.02 -14.51
N ALA A 16 -15.55 24.69 -15.16
CA ALA A 16 -16.62 23.92 -14.52
C ALA A 16 -16.16 22.49 -14.17
N THR A 17 -15.38 21.85 -15.04
CA THR A 17 -14.81 20.51 -14.79
C THR A 17 -13.81 20.55 -13.62
N LEU A 18 -12.92 21.51 -13.59
CA LEU A 18 -11.96 21.71 -12.49
C LEU A 18 -12.68 21.89 -11.15
N SER A 19 -13.66 22.79 -11.10
CA SER A 19 -14.45 23.04 -9.89
C SER A 19 -15.21 21.77 -9.43
N ALA A 20 -15.77 21.00 -10.35
CA ALA A 20 -16.46 19.76 -10.02
C ALA A 20 -15.52 18.69 -9.46
N GLN A 21 -14.30 18.55 -10.01
CA GLN A 21 -13.29 17.60 -9.50
C GLN A 21 -12.78 17.98 -8.12
N LEU A 22 -12.54 19.28 -7.84
CA LEU A 22 -12.16 19.75 -6.51
C LEU A 22 -13.29 19.54 -5.49
N GLN A 23 -14.54 19.81 -5.87
CA GLN A 23 -15.69 19.55 -5.03
C GLN A 23 -15.85 18.07 -4.70
N GLN A 24 -15.63 17.17 -5.69
CA GLN A 24 -15.65 15.72 -5.46
C GLN A 24 -14.52 15.30 -4.53
N ALA A 25 -13.30 15.81 -4.72
CA ALA A 25 -12.18 15.53 -3.84
C ALA A 25 -12.44 15.95 -2.38
N GLU A 26 -13.06 17.13 -2.18
CA GLU A 26 -13.49 17.56 -0.85
C GLU A 26 -14.54 16.63 -0.25
N GLN A 27 -15.55 16.23 -1.03
CA GLN A 27 -16.62 15.32 -0.60
C GLN A 27 -16.05 13.95 -0.20
N ASP A 28 -15.14 13.39 -0.99
CA ASP A 28 -14.50 12.11 -0.69
C ASP A 28 -13.68 12.20 0.60
N LEU A 29 -12.92 13.28 0.80
CA LEU A 29 -12.18 13.49 2.05
C LEU A 29 -13.12 13.64 3.26
N GLN A 30 -14.23 14.35 3.14
CA GLN A 30 -15.23 14.48 4.20
C GLN A 30 -15.88 13.12 4.53
N ARG A 31 -16.18 12.28 3.52
CA ARG A 31 -16.67 10.91 3.70
C ARG A 31 -15.64 10.01 4.38
N ALA A 32 -14.36 10.09 3.97
CA ALA A 32 -13.26 9.39 4.62
C ALA A 32 -13.18 9.72 6.12
N ILE A 33 -13.23 11.01 6.43
CA ILE A 33 -13.23 11.52 7.81
C ILE A 33 -14.44 11.01 8.60
N ALA A 34 -15.63 11.09 8.02
CA ALA A 34 -16.87 10.68 8.70
C ALA A 34 -16.87 9.17 9.02
N ILE A 35 -16.45 8.32 8.07
CA ILE A 35 -16.36 6.86 8.28
C ILE A 35 -15.26 6.55 9.32
N LEU A 36 -14.10 7.20 9.25
CA LEU A 36 -13.01 6.99 10.19
C LEU A 36 -13.43 7.38 11.62
N ASP A 37 -14.08 8.53 11.80
CA ASP A 37 -14.57 8.96 13.11
C ASP A 37 -15.64 8.01 13.66
N ALA A 38 -16.58 7.55 12.84
CA ALA A 38 -17.56 6.54 13.23
C ALA A 38 -16.89 5.20 13.60
N THR A 39 -15.85 4.80 12.87
CA THR A 39 -15.06 3.61 13.18
C THR A 39 -14.39 3.72 14.54
N MET A 40 -13.76 4.87 14.82
CA MET A 40 -13.09 5.12 16.10
C MET A 40 -14.09 5.14 17.27
N GLU A 41 -15.26 5.74 17.08
CA GLU A 41 -16.31 5.79 18.10
C GLU A 41 -16.87 4.40 18.41
N ARG A 42 -17.13 3.58 17.40
CA ARG A 42 -17.90 2.34 17.52
C ARG A 42 -17.04 1.10 17.69
N SER A 43 -15.87 1.05 17.05
CA SER A 43 -15.01 -0.13 17.08
C SER A 43 -13.86 -0.03 18.07
N PHE A 44 -13.64 1.12 18.71
CA PHE A 44 -12.54 1.27 19.66
C PHE A 44 -13.02 1.42 21.10
N ARG A 45 -12.20 0.93 22.04
CA ARG A 45 -12.44 0.94 23.48
C ARG A 45 -11.20 1.35 24.25
N GLY A 46 -11.42 1.75 25.50
CA GLY A 46 -10.34 2.07 26.42
C GLY A 46 -9.92 3.53 26.38
N THR A 47 -8.70 3.79 26.85
CA THR A 47 -8.09 5.13 26.94
C THR A 47 -6.83 5.19 26.11
N ASN A 48 -6.22 6.35 25.94
CA ASN A 48 -4.99 6.52 25.15
C ASN A 48 -3.86 5.56 25.54
N THR A 49 -3.77 5.13 26.79
CA THR A 49 -2.73 4.20 27.27
C THR A 49 -3.13 2.72 27.16
N ASN A 50 -4.39 2.44 26.90
CA ASN A 50 -4.93 1.10 26.69
C ASN A 50 -6.09 1.17 25.69
N TYR A 51 -5.75 1.53 24.45
CA TYR A 51 -6.70 1.77 23.38
C TYR A 51 -6.66 0.60 22.39
N TYR A 52 -7.79 0.00 22.11
CA TYR A 52 -7.86 -1.19 21.25
C TYR A 52 -9.13 -1.21 20.42
N MET A 53 -9.03 -1.84 19.26
CA MET A 53 -10.15 -2.12 18.38
C MET A 53 -10.82 -3.44 18.79
N VAL A 54 -12.14 -3.49 18.78
CA VAL A 54 -12.90 -4.75 18.88
C VAL A 54 -12.95 -5.42 17.49
N ASP A 55 -12.98 -6.76 17.44
CA ASP A 55 -12.98 -7.47 16.16
C ASP A 55 -14.31 -7.27 15.40
N VAL A 56 -15.44 -7.47 16.05
CA VAL A 56 -16.78 -7.30 15.46
C VAL A 56 -17.59 -6.31 16.28
N CYS A 57 -18.27 -5.39 15.62
CA CYS A 57 -19.23 -4.48 16.23
C CYS A 57 -20.57 -4.50 15.47
N ASP A 58 -21.63 -4.10 16.15
CA ASP A 58 -22.96 -3.87 15.58
C ASP A 58 -23.14 -2.37 15.36
N VAL A 59 -23.70 -1.96 14.22
CA VAL A 59 -23.97 -0.52 13.93
C VAL A 59 -24.98 0.12 14.88
N THR A 60 -25.76 -0.69 15.60
CA THR A 60 -26.74 -0.25 16.59
C THR A 60 -26.28 -0.46 18.03
N ASN A 61 -25.43 -1.47 18.26
CA ASN A 61 -24.83 -1.80 19.55
C ASN A 61 -23.34 -2.10 19.36
N THR A 62 -22.48 -1.29 19.93
CA THR A 62 -21.06 -1.23 19.63
C THR A 62 -20.20 -2.29 20.30
N ASP A 63 -20.75 -3.17 21.12
CA ASP A 63 -19.96 -4.07 21.97
C ASP A 63 -20.35 -5.53 21.73
N VAL A 64 -19.75 -6.15 20.73
CA VAL A 64 -20.08 -7.53 20.33
C VAL A 64 -18.90 -8.51 20.36
N SER A 65 -17.65 -8.06 20.55
CA SER A 65 -16.49 -8.95 20.61
C SER A 65 -15.32 -8.42 21.46
N GLY A 66 -14.32 -9.28 21.69
CA GLY A 66 -13.05 -8.91 22.32
C GLY A 66 -12.11 -8.09 21.40
N PRO A 67 -10.88 -7.84 21.88
CA PRO A 67 -9.88 -7.14 21.09
C PRO A 67 -9.58 -7.84 19.76
N SER A 68 -9.37 -7.06 18.71
CA SER A 68 -8.95 -7.56 17.40
C SER A 68 -7.49 -8.04 17.43
N ASP A 69 -7.15 -8.85 16.44
CA ASP A 69 -5.77 -9.20 16.11
C ASP A 69 -4.99 -8.00 15.54
N VAL A 70 -3.67 -8.14 15.42
CA VAL A 70 -2.77 -7.06 15.02
C VAL A 70 -3.01 -6.58 13.58
N TRP A 71 -3.31 -7.48 12.64
CA TRP A 71 -3.61 -7.10 11.26
C TRP A 71 -4.85 -6.20 11.14
N PRO A 72 -6.03 -6.55 11.68
CA PRO A 72 -7.17 -5.63 11.71
C PRO A 72 -6.87 -4.31 12.41
N TYR A 73 -6.08 -4.33 13.48
CA TYR A 73 -5.63 -3.11 14.15
C TYR A 73 -4.75 -2.23 13.26
N THR A 74 -3.86 -2.85 12.45
CA THR A 74 -2.99 -2.15 11.49
C THR A 74 -3.80 -1.45 10.40
N ALA A 75 -4.95 -2.00 9.98
CA ALA A 75 -5.83 -1.34 9.02
C ALA A 75 -6.36 0.02 9.53
N ALA A 76 -6.57 0.17 10.84
CA ALA A 76 -6.92 1.48 11.42
C ALA A 76 -5.74 2.46 11.38
N ILE A 77 -4.50 2.01 11.57
CA ILE A 77 -3.29 2.83 11.37
C ILE A 77 -3.21 3.28 9.91
N GLU A 78 -3.44 2.35 8.96
CA GLU A 78 -3.49 2.64 7.53
C GLU A 78 -4.50 3.75 7.19
N ALA A 79 -5.72 3.65 7.72
CA ALA A 79 -6.76 4.64 7.47
C ALA A 79 -6.38 6.03 7.99
N HIS A 80 -5.72 6.12 9.16
CA HIS A 80 -5.20 7.39 9.67
C HIS A 80 -4.10 7.95 8.77
N CYS A 81 -3.16 7.11 8.30
CA CYS A 81 -2.15 7.53 7.33
C CYS A 81 -2.80 8.06 6.05
N SER A 82 -3.80 7.35 5.49
CA SER A 82 -4.49 7.75 4.26
C SER A 82 -5.23 9.08 4.40
N VAL A 83 -5.96 9.29 5.50
CA VAL A 83 -6.65 10.56 5.79
C VAL A 83 -5.65 11.71 5.97
N LEU A 84 -4.53 11.48 6.68
CA LEU A 84 -3.49 12.50 6.85
C LEU A 84 -2.80 12.85 5.53
N GLU A 85 -2.52 11.88 4.67
CA GLU A 85 -1.98 12.11 3.33
C GLU A 85 -2.94 12.92 2.47
N ALA A 86 -4.25 12.63 2.51
CA ALA A 86 -5.26 13.38 1.79
C ALA A 86 -5.41 14.82 2.32
N LEU A 87 -5.47 15.00 3.65
CA LEU A 87 -5.48 16.33 4.27
C LEU A 87 -4.25 17.15 3.85
N LYS A 88 -3.07 16.54 3.85
CA LYS A 88 -1.81 17.19 3.45
C LYS A 88 -1.79 17.54 1.96
N ALA A 89 -2.33 16.66 1.10
CA ALA A 89 -2.39 16.89 -0.33
C ALA A 89 -3.33 18.05 -0.70
N LEU A 90 -4.47 18.17 -0.01
CA LEU A 90 -5.50 19.17 -0.28
C LEU A 90 -5.39 20.44 0.60
N LYS A 91 -4.32 20.59 1.39
CA LYS A 91 -4.19 21.65 2.40
C LYS A 91 -4.33 23.07 1.86
N ASP A 92 -3.84 23.32 0.65
CA ASP A 92 -3.82 24.66 0.05
C ASP A 92 -5.20 25.06 -0.49
N ASP A 93 -6.01 24.10 -0.93
CA ASP A 93 -7.37 24.30 -1.40
C ASP A 93 -8.41 24.17 -0.28
N LEU A 94 -8.12 23.36 0.77
CA LEU A 94 -8.98 23.15 1.94
C LEU A 94 -8.31 23.52 3.27
N PRO A 95 -7.78 24.74 3.45
CA PRO A 95 -6.97 25.12 4.61
C PRO A 95 -7.74 25.05 5.94
N LEU A 96 -9.03 25.30 5.95
CA LEU A 96 -9.86 25.23 7.17
C LEU A 96 -10.07 23.79 7.62
N LEU A 97 -10.31 22.87 6.67
CA LEU A 97 -10.45 21.44 6.96
C LEU A 97 -9.12 20.87 7.45
N TYR A 98 -8.01 21.23 6.80
CA TYR A 98 -6.67 20.86 7.23
C TYR A 98 -6.40 21.34 8.66
N ALA A 99 -6.56 22.61 8.95
CA ALA A 99 -6.28 23.21 10.26
C ALA A 99 -7.16 22.63 11.39
N SER A 100 -8.40 22.25 11.09
CA SER A 100 -9.30 21.68 12.11
C SER A 100 -9.10 20.19 12.34
N SER A 101 -8.38 19.47 11.46
CA SER A 101 -8.39 18.01 11.44
C SER A 101 -7.01 17.38 11.56
N TYR A 102 -5.96 17.95 10.95
CA TYR A 102 -4.66 17.30 10.80
C TYR A 102 -4.03 16.89 12.12
N ASP A 103 -3.90 17.82 13.06
CA ASP A 103 -3.27 17.56 14.37
C ASP A 103 -4.02 16.49 15.17
N ARG A 104 -5.35 16.48 15.08
CA ARG A 104 -6.20 15.48 15.75
C ARG A 104 -5.93 14.07 15.23
N TYR A 105 -5.83 13.89 13.91
CA TYR A 105 -5.55 12.57 13.31
C TYR A 105 -4.10 12.17 13.50
N GLU A 106 -3.15 13.09 13.45
CA GLU A 106 -1.75 12.82 13.76
C GLU A 106 -1.59 12.33 15.22
N GLN A 107 -2.25 13.00 16.16
CA GLN A 107 -2.23 12.56 17.56
C GLN A 107 -2.87 11.18 17.74
N ARG A 108 -3.99 10.90 17.08
CA ARG A 108 -4.61 9.56 17.11
C ARG A 108 -3.71 8.51 16.50
N LEU A 109 -3.05 8.79 15.39
CA LEU A 109 -2.06 7.89 14.77
C LEU A 109 -0.95 7.53 15.76
N LYS A 110 -0.39 8.51 16.47
CA LYS A 110 0.62 8.28 17.51
C LYS A 110 0.10 7.41 18.66
N VAL A 111 -1.13 7.62 19.10
CA VAL A 111 -1.79 6.79 20.12
C VAL A 111 -1.97 5.35 19.62
N LEU A 112 -2.40 5.15 18.39
CA LEU A 112 -2.54 3.80 17.82
C LEU A 112 -1.20 3.08 17.75
N ILE A 113 -0.16 3.74 17.27
CA ILE A 113 1.19 3.15 17.17
C ILE A 113 1.76 2.83 18.57
N ASP A 114 1.56 3.70 19.57
CA ASP A 114 1.99 3.43 20.95
C ASP A 114 1.29 2.19 21.54
N ASN A 115 0.01 1.97 21.22
CA ASN A 115 -0.77 0.82 21.69
C ASN A 115 -0.44 -0.50 20.97
N LEU A 116 0.35 -0.49 19.89
CA LEU A 116 0.94 -1.71 19.33
C LEU A 116 1.80 -2.45 20.36
N ASP A 117 2.27 -1.77 21.39
CA ASP A 117 3.05 -2.38 22.47
C ASP A 117 2.31 -3.55 23.17
N TYR A 118 0.98 -3.62 23.07
CA TYR A 118 0.20 -4.77 23.57
C TYR A 118 0.32 -6.02 22.68
N TYR A 119 0.81 -5.90 21.46
CA TYR A 119 1.11 -7.03 20.57
C TYR A 119 2.61 -7.36 20.58
N ARG A 120 3.45 -6.45 21.05
CA ARG A 120 4.91 -6.56 20.99
C ARG A 120 5.45 -7.63 21.93
N GLY A 121 6.36 -8.44 21.41
CA GLY A 121 7.12 -9.43 22.14
C GLY A 121 8.57 -9.51 21.66
N SER A 122 9.29 -10.48 22.19
CA SER A 122 10.68 -10.81 21.83
C SER A 122 10.78 -12.28 21.46
N TYR A 123 11.52 -12.59 20.40
CA TYR A 123 11.64 -13.94 19.87
C TYR A 123 13.04 -14.25 19.35
N THR A 124 13.57 -15.45 19.70
CA THR A 124 14.81 -15.96 19.10
C THR A 124 14.48 -16.78 17.86
N LEU A 125 14.64 -16.17 16.67
CA LEU A 125 14.45 -16.82 15.40
C LEU A 125 15.66 -17.69 15.05
N THR A 126 15.42 -18.95 14.68
CA THR A 126 16.35 -19.79 13.96
C THR A 126 15.93 -19.79 12.50
N SER A 127 16.61 -18.99 11.70
CA SER A 127 16.34 -18.83 10.26
C SER A 127 17.20 -19.75 9.40
N TYR A 128 17.17 -19.57 8.10
CA TYR A 128 17.96 -20.34 7.13
C TYR A 128 19.47 -20.02 7.19
N ALA A 129 19.86 -18.82 7.63
CA ALA A 129 21.25 -18.41 7.73
C ALA A 129 21.67 -17.95 9.14
N THR A 130 20.73 -17.53 9.99
CA THR A 130 21.06 -16.97 11.31
C THR A 130 20.33 -17.68 12.46
N ARG A 131 20.77 -17.38 13.69
CA ARG A 131 20.00 -17.58 14.91
C ARG A 131 20.15 -16.32 15.74
N LYS A 132 19.09 -15.49 15.77
CA LYS A 132 19.15 -14.14 16.30
C LYS A 132 17.91 -13.82 17.14
N THR A 133 18.09 -13.13 18.26
CA THR A 133 16.99 -12.62 19.07
C THR A 133 16.53 -11.27 18.53
N TRP A 134 15.25 -11.19 18.21
CA TRP A 134 14.56 -9.99 17.83
C TRP A 134 13.77 -9.46 19.02
N THR A 135 13.97 -8.21 19.38
CA THR A 135 13.37 -7.60 20.58
C THR A 135 12.04 -6.92 20.31
N THR A 136 11.70 -6.73 19.02
CA THR A 136 10.43 -6.15 18.59
C THR A 136 9.86 -6.99 17.46
N VAL A 137 8.87 -7.81 17.82
CA VAL A 137 8.07 -8.64 16.92
C VAL A 137 6.63 -8.55 17.44
N TYR A 138 5.64 -8.55 16.55
CA TYR A 138 4.25 -8.38 16.96
C TYR A 138 3.47 -9.68 16.82
N ALA A 139 2.84 -10.10 17.91
CA ALA A 139 1.96 -11.27 17.94
C ALA A 139 0.65 -11.00 17.21
N VAL A 140 0.02 -12.04 16.68
CA VAL A 140 -1.33 -11.96 16.11
C VAL A 140 -2.33 -11.48 17.18
N PRO A 141 -2.53 -12.18 18.32
CA PRO A 141 -3.49 -11.74 19.32
C PRO A 141 -2.91 -10.65 20.24
N ARG A 142 -3.79 -9.77 20.66
CA ARG A 142 -3.48 -8.74 21.66
C ARG A 142 -3.25 -9.35 23.03
N ALA A 143 -2.13 -9.00 23.69
CA ALA A 143 -1.86 -9.37 25.06
C ALA A 143 -2.62 -8.49 26.08
N SER A 144 -2.75 -8.98 27.32
CA SER A 144 -3.34 -8.23 28.44
C SER A 144 -2.45 -7.11 28.99
N ALA A 145 -1.14 -7.14 28.67
CA ALA A 145 -0.18 -6.14 29.14
C ALA A 145 0.83 -5.77 28.04
N ARG A 146 1.36 -4.57 28.12
CA ARG A 146 2.35 -4.01 27.17
C ARG A 146 3.64 -4.84 27.17
N GLY A 147 4.21 -5.06 25.99
CA GLY A 147 5.43 -5.85 25.80
C GLY A 147 5.30 -7.33 26.13
N ARG A 148 4.08 -7.86 26.19
CA ARG A 148 3.79 -9.26 26.54
C ARG A 148 3.13 -10.04 25.40
N GLY A 149 3.26 -9.57 24.16
CA GLY A 149 2.82 -10.32 22.99
C GLY A 149 3.46 -11.70 22.95
N ASP A 150 2.65 -12.74 22.75
CA ASP A 150 3.13 -14.12 22.66
C ASP A 150 3.59 -14.40 21.22
N VAL A 151 4.85 -14.24 20.98
CA VAL A 151 5.53 -14.36 19.67
C VAL A 151 6.38 -15.64 19.56
N THR A 152 6.04 -16.68 20.29
CA THR A 152 6.81 -17.94 20.24
C THR A 152 6.63 -18.62 18.89
N GLY A 153 7.76 -19.01 18.27
CA GLY A 153 7.77 -19.65 16.94
C GLY A 153 7.10 -21.01 16.87
N ASP A 154 6.86 -21.66 18.01
CA ASP A 154 6.18 -22.96 18.10
C ASP A 154 4.66 -22.85 18.01
N ASN A 155 4.09 -21.64 18.17
CA ASN A 155 2.68 -21.39 17.98
C ASN A 155 2.44 -20.66 16.64
N LEU A 156 1.91 -21.38 15.68
CA LEU A 156 1.71 -20.92 14.29
C LEU A 156 0.84 -19.67 14.15
N LYS A 157 0.04 -19.33 15.15
CA LYS A 157 -0.89 -18.19 15.11
C LYS A 157 -0.38 -16.94 15.82
N LYS A 158 0.84 -16.96 16.36
CA LYS A 158 1.34 -15.89 17.25
C LYS A 158 2.46 -15.05 16.65
N ASN A 159 2.95 -15.38 15.47
CA ASN A 159 4.08 -14.70 14.83
C ASN A 159 4.12 -15.06 13.34
N VAL A 160 3.37 -14.33 12.52
CA VAL A 160 3.39 -14.48 11.05
C VAL A 160 4.11 -13.29 10.42
N TYR A 161 4.74 -13.50 9.26
CA TYR A 161 5.54 -12.46 8.62
C TYR A 161 4.71 -11.40 7.92
N ASP A 162 3.54 -11.75 7.37
CA ASP A 162 2.66 -10.80 6.69
C ASP A 162 2.17 -9.68 7.62
N ASP A 163 1.79 -9.99 8.86
CA ASP A 163 1.41 -8.98 9.85
C ASP A 163 2.54 -7.97 10.12
N GLN A 164 3.80 -8.45 10.14
CA GLN A 164 4.96 -7.58 10.31
C GLN A 164 5.19 -6.69 9.07
N MET A 165 4.94 -7.23 7.87
CA MET A 165 5.09 -6.48 6.61
C MET A 165 4.08 -5.34 6.50
N TRP A 166 2.80 -5.62 6.80
CA TRP A 166 1.75 -4.61 6.80
C TRP A 166 2.06 -3.51 7.80
N LEU A 167 2.50 -3.89 8.99
CA LEU A 167 2.88 -2.93 10.02
C LEU A 167 4.11 -2.11 9.64
N ALA A 168 5.15 -2.73 9.07
CA ALA A 168 6.34 -2.02 8.58
C ALA A 168 5.97 -0.96 7.52
N ARG A 169 5.05 -1.31 6.59
CA ARG A 169 4.53 -0.39 5.58
C ARG A 169 3.90 0.84 6.22
N GLU A 170 3.02 0.66 7.17
CA GLU A 170 2.32 1.78 7.80
C GLU A 170 3.23 2.61 8.71
N LEU A 171 4.23 2.01 9.34
CA LEU A 171 5.24 2.75 10.10
C LEU A 171 6.14 3.63 9.22
N ILE A 172 6.46 3.20 7.99
CA ILE A 172 7.16 4.05 7.01
C ILE A 172 6.30 5.25 6.61
N ARG A 173 4.99 5.04 6.37
CA ARG A 173 4.04 6.13 6.07
C ARG A 173 3.90 7.09 7.25
N ALA A 174 3.76 6.56 8.46
CA ALA A 174 3.72 7.36 9.68
C ALA A 174 4.99 8.20 9.86
N TYR A 175 6.18 7.64 9.59
CA TYR A 175 7.43 8.40 9.58
C TYR A 175 7.41 9.55 8.56
N ARG A 176 6.95 9.30 7.32
CA ARG A 176 6.86 10.34 6.28
C ARG A 176 5.87 11.47 6.63
N LEU A 177 4.86 11.16 7.42
CA LEU A 177 3.86 12.11 7.89
C LEU A 177 4.32 12.93 9.08
N THR A 178 4.98 12.30 10.07
CA THR A 178 5.28 12.88 11.38
C THR A 178 6.74 13.25 11.59
N GLY A 179 7.67 12.65 10.82
CA GLY A 179 9.12 12.79 11.04
C GLY A 179 9.67 11.99 12.23
N GLU A 180 8.85 11.18 12.91
CA GLU A 180 9.24 10.42 14.11
C GLU A 180 10.20 9.28 13.74
N LYS A 181 11.50 9.47 14.01
CA LYS A 181 12.58 8.50 13.70
C LYS A 181 12.35 7.11 14.30
N GLN A 182 11.66 7.02 15.43
CA GLN A 182 11.29 5.76 16.06
C GLN A 182 10.45 4.89 15.13
N PHE A 183 9.52 5.47 14.36
CA PHE A 183 8.68 4.71 13.44
C PHE A 183 9.51 4.10 12.31
N LEU A 184 10.45 4.86 11.75
CA LEU A 184 11.39 4.35 10.74
C LEU A 184 12.27 3.23 11.30
N SER A 185 12.87 3.41 12.48
CA SER A 185 13.73 2.40 13.08
C SER A 185 12.98 1.11 13.40
N THR A 186 11.73 1.20 13.84
CA THR A 186 10.87 0.03 14.07
C THR A 186 10.52 -0.65 12.74
N ALA A 187 10.16 0.10 11.71
CA ALA A 187 9.89 -0.43 10.38
C ALA A 187 11.09 -1.19 9.80
N MET A 188 12.30 -0.62 9.91
CA MET A 188 13.54 -1.28 9.49
C MET A 188 13.77 -2.58 10.26
N SER A 189 13.62 -2.58 11.59
CA SER A 189 13.78 -3.79 12.42
C SER A 189 12.78 -4.90 12.01
N LEU A 190 11.52 -4.56 11.72
CA LEU A 190 10.53 -5.51 11.24
C LEU A 190 10.86 -6.02 9.84
N THR A 191 11.32 -5.14 8.95
CA THR A 191 11.77 -5.51 7.62
C THR A 191 12.91 -6.51 7.68
N ASP A 192 13.94 -6.23 8.47
CA ASP A 192 15.09 -7.12 8.65
C ASP A 192 14.69 -8.47 9.26
N TYR A 193 13.73 -8.47 10.20
CA TYR A 193 13.15 -9.69 10.77
C TYR A 193 12.46 -10.54 9.70
N VAL A 194 11.68 -9.92 8.84
CA VAL A 194 10.98 -10.59 7.73
C VAL A 194 11.97 -11.15 6.71
N LEU A 195 12.99 -10.37 6.33
CA LEU A 195 14.02 -10.78 5.37
C LEU A 195 14.90 -11.92 5.92
N ASP A 196 15.09 -12.02 7.23
CA ASP A 196 15.76 -13.17 7.88
C ASP A 196 14.96 -14.49 7.68
N GLY A 197 13.68 -14.39 7.31
CA GLY A 197 12.84 -15.52 6.90
C GLY A 197 12.99 -15.99 5.43
N TRP A 198 13.83 -15.34 4.63
CA TRP A 198 14.09 -15.72 3.24
C TRP A 198 14.83 -17.06 3.17
N ASP A 199 14.32 -17.98 2.34
CA ASP A 199 14.92 -19.31 2.11
C ASP A 199 16.13 -19.20 1.16
N CYS A 200 17.29 -18.95 1.74
CA CYS A 200 18.55 -18.78 1.02
C CYS A 200 19.29 -20.10 0.73
N TRP A 201 18.69 -21.28 0.95
CA TRP A 201 19.25 -22.53 0.47
C TRP A 201 19.28 -22.56 -1.06
N ARG A 202 20.30 -23.23 -1.62
CA ARG A 202 20.50 -23.32 -3.07
C ARG A 202 20.25 -24.73 -3.56
N ASP A 203 19.69 -24.79 -4.75
CA ASP A 203 19.49 -26.03 -5.51
C ASP A 203 20.80 -26.52 -6.17
N ASP A 204 20.69 -27.61 -6.95
CA ASP A 204 21.82 -28.20 -7.65
C ASP A 204 22.36 -27.32 -8.80
N GLN A 205 21.62 -26.31 -9.23
CA GLN A 205 22.03 -25.30 -10.20
C GLN A 205 22.71 -24.10 -9.54
N GLY A 206 22.72 -24.04 -8.20
CA GLY A 206 23.26 -22.94 -7.41
C GLY A 206 22.28 -21.76 -7.25
N GLU A 207 21.01 -21.91 -7.67
CA GLU A 207 19.98 -20.90 -7.50
C GLU A 207 19.31 -21.00 -6.14
N GLU A 208 18.97 -19.87 -5.51
CA GLU A 208 18.24 -19.87 -4.26
C GLU A 208 16.81 -20.39 -4.45
N TYR A 209 16.37 -21.27 -3.55
CA TYR A 209 14.95 -21.66 -3.50
C TYR A 209 14.04 -20.45 -3.31
N GLY A 210 14.45 -19.48 -2.51
CA GLY A 210 13.79 -18.19 -2.34
C GLY A 210 12.43 -18.29 -1.65
N GLY A 211 11.81 -17.15 -1.52
CA GLY A 211 10.52 -16.97 -0.85
C GLY A 211 10.60 -17.00 0.67
N ILE A 212 9.76 -16.18 1.28
CA ILE A 212 9.57 -16.10 2.72
C ILE A 212 8.39 -16.98 3.09
N THR A 213 8.53 -17.83 4.11
CA THR A 213 7.43 -18.66 4.61
C THR A 213 6.36 -17.81 5.28
N TRP A 214 5.15 -18.35 5.47
CA TRP A 214 4.07 -17.57 6.12
C TRP A 214 4.47 -17.05 7.50
N GLY A 215 5.24 -17.82 8.23
CA GLY A 215 5.84 -17.41 9.49
C GLY A 215 6.98 -18.34 9.90
N PRO A 216 7.64 -18.06 11.03
CA PRO A 216 8.75 -18.89 11.54
C PRO A 216 8.34 -20.33 11.81
N GLY A 217 7.05 -20.58 12.09
CA GLY A 217 6.48 -21.89 12.36
C GLY A 217 5.94 -22.63 11.13
N TYR A 218 6.04 -22.07 9.92
CA TYR A 218 5.44 -22.61 8.71
C TYR A 218 6.49 -23.03 7.69
N ASN A 219 6.19 -24.05 6.89
CA ASN A 219 6.97 -24.42 5.70
C ASN A 219 6.34 -23.88 4.40
N SER A 220 5.03 -23.64 4.40
CA SER A 220 4.32 -23.02 3.27
C SER A 220 4.82 -21.60 3.01
N LYS A 221 4.87 -21.20 1.74
CA LYS A 221 5.26 -19.86 1.29
C LYS A 221 4.04 -19.21 0.65
N HIS A 222 3.62 -18.07 1.16
CA HIS A 222 2.38 -17.42 0.76
C HIS A 222 2.66 -16.13 -0.04
N ALA A 223 1.70 -15.74 -0.88
CA ALA A 223 1.74 -14.44 -1.54
C ALA A 223 1.72 -13.30 -0.51
N CYS A 224 0.93 -13.45 0.57
CA CYS A 224 0.86 -12.47 1.65
C CYS A 224 2.16 -12.33 2.47
N SER A 225 3.01 -13.35 2.50
CA SER A 225 4.31 -13.28 3.18
C SER A 225 5.48 -12.91 2.27
N ASN A 226 5.20 -12.43 1.06
CA ASN A 226 6.21 -12.02 0.07
C ASN A 226 5.84 -10.67 -0.59
N GLY A 227 4.71 -10.59 -1.29
CA GLY A 227 4.31 -9.39 -2.03
C GLY A 227 4.26 -8.10 -1.22
N PRO A 228 3.68 -8.08 -0.01
CA PRO A 228 3.50 -6.85 0.76
C PRO A 228 4.76 -6.10 1.12
N ILE A 229 5.91 -6.77 1.23
CA ILE A 229 7.16 -6.12 1.63
C ILE A 229 7.88 -5.44 0.45
N ILE A 230 7.52 -5.73 -0.81
CA ILE A 230 8.24 -5.22 -1.99
C ILE A 230 8.19 -3.68 -2.02
N GLN A 231 7.01 -3.09 -1.92
CA GLN A 231 6.84 -1.63 -1.92
C GLN A 231 7.55 -0.96 -0.72
N PRO A 232 7.41 -1.42 0.53
CA PRO A 232 8.20 -0.94 1.68
C PRO A 232 9.72 -1.01 1.49
N LEU A 233 10.22 -2.06 0.87
CA LEU A 233 11.66 -2.19 0.59
C LEU A 233 12.16 -1.11 -0.36
N VAL A 234 11.41 -0.80 -1.42
CA VAL A 234 11.76 0.30 -2.33
C VAL A 234 11.69 1.65 -1.59
N TRP A 235 10.67 1.86 -0.76
CA TRP A 235 10.57 3.07 0.05
C TRP A 235 11.73 3.25 1.04
N LEU A 236 12.19 2.16 1.66
CA LEU A 236 13.36 2.19 2.54
C LEU A 236 14.65 2.47 1.74
N HIS A 237 14.79 1.88 0.54
CA HIS A 237 15.87 2.21 -0.37
C HIS A 237 15.91 3.71 -0.66
N ASP A 238 14.78 4.32 -1.07
CA ASP A 238 14.69 5.75 -1.38
C ASP A 238 15.05 6.63 -0.17
N ILE A 239 14.52 6.31 1.03
CA ILE A 239 14.78 7.07 2.26
C ILE A 239 16.27 7.01 2.65
N LEU A 240 16.89 5.84 2.49
CA LEU A 240 18.26 5.58 2.95
C LEU A 240 19.34 5.81 1.87
N SER A 241 18.94 6.14 0.65
CA SER A 241 19.85 6.50 -0.45
C SER A 241 20.38 7.93 -0.35
N VAL A 242 19.79 8.76 0.50
CA VAL A 242 20.32 10.11 0.78
C VAL A 242 21.67 9.96 1.51
N PRO A 243 22.74 10.63 1.03
CA PRO A 243 24.08 10.43 1.57
C PRO A 243 24.18 10.66 3.10
N ASP A 244 24.97 9.85 3.75
CA ASP A 244 25.61 10.01 5.05
C ASP A 244 24.98 9.43 6.32
N GLU A 245 23.84 8.73 6.33
CA GLU A 245 23.22 8.46 7.65
C GLU A 245 23.05 6.99 8.06
N GLN A 246 23.35 6.01 7.20
CA GLN A 246 23.12 4.62 7.58
C GLN A 246 24.41 3.79 7.62
N PRO A 247 24.78 3.30 8.81
CA PRO A 247 25.93 2.40 8.94
C PRO A 247 25.65 1.10 8.20
N SER A 248 26.67 0.59 7.50
CA SER A 248 26.63 -0.74 6.92
C SER A 248 26.41 -1.80 8.00
N PHE A 249 25.79 -2.91 7.66
CA PHE A 249 25.55 -4.03 8.57
C PHE A 249 26.00 -5.35 7.95
N THR A 250 26.15 -6.39 8.78
CA THR A 250 26.53 -7.73 8.34
C THR A 250 25.30 -8.52 7.94
N TYR A 251 25.21 -8.87 6.65
CA TYR A 251 24.19 -9.76 6.09
C TYR A 251 24.73 -11.19 5.99
N TYR A 252 23.92 -12.16 6.39
CA TYR A 252 24.25 -13.59 6.36
C TYR A 252 23.39 -14.31 5.31
N TYR A 253 24.01 -15.13 4.48
CA TYR A 253 23.38 -15.89 3.42
C TYR A 253 24.10 -17.22 3.18
N ARG A 254 23.66 -18.01 2.19
CA ARG A 254 24.35 -19.24 1.79
C ARG A 254 25.04 -19.06 0.45
N ASN A 255 26.30 -19.50 0.37
CA ASN A 255 27.08 -19.55 -0.86
C ASN A 255 26.68 -20.75 -1.74
N ALA A 256 27.37 -20.94 -2.87
CA ALA A 256 27.10 -22.03 -3.82
C ALA A 256 27.22 -23.44 -3.19
N GLU A 257 28.08 -23.60 -2.17
CA GLU A 257 28.26 -24.84 -1.42
C GLU A 257 27.27 -24.99 -0.25
N ASN A 258 26.24 -24.14 -0.20
CA ASN A 258 25.28 -24.10 0.89
C ASN A 258 25.87 -23.83 2.29
N GLN A 259 27.08 -23.26 2.35
CA GLN A 259 27.70 -22.83 3.59
C GLN A 259 27.20 -21.43 3.97
N VAL A 260 26.98 -21.20 5.27
CA VAL A 260 26.62 -19.86 5.76
C VAL A 260 27.87 -18.95 5.70
N VAL A 261 27.73 -17.89 4.96
CA VAL A 261 28.73 -16.83 4.79
C VAL A 261 28.11 -15.47 5.11
N SER A 262 28.93 -14.43 5.17
CA SER A 262 28.44 -13.07 5.42
C SER A 262 29.18 -12.05 4.60
N GLU A 263 28.51 -10.92 4.34
CA GLU A 263 29.08 -9.75 3.71
C GLU A 263 28.63 -8.47 4.44
N VAL A 264 29.35 -7.40 4.25
CA VAL A 264 28.96 -6.08 4.76
C VAL A 264 28.23 -5.33 3.66
N VAL A 265 27.00 -4.95 3.94
CA VAL A 265 26.09 -4.30 2.97
C VAL A 265 25.61 -2.95 3.47
N LYS A 266 25.27 -2.07 2.53
CA LYS A 266 24.54 -0.84 2.84
C LYS A 266 23.04 -1.13 2.87
N PRO A 267 22.28 -0.60 3.85
CA PRO A 267 20.85 -0.85 3.95
C PRO A 267 20.08 -0.52 2.67
N SER A 268 20.34 0.62 2.04
CA SER A 268 19.64 1.03 0.80
C SER A 268 19.85 0.03 -0.33
N GLU A 269 21.08 -0.43 -0.56
CA GLU A 269 21.42 -1.41 -1.60
C GLU A 269 20.80 -2.78 -1.30
N HIS A 270 20.83 -3.20 -0.03
CA HIS A 270 20.23 -4.44 0.44
C HIS A 270 18.71 -4.48 0.23
N TYR A 271 18.00 -3.40 0.56
CA TYR A 271 16.55 -3.37 0.42
C TYR A 271 16.09 -3.39 -1.04
N ILE A 272 16.74 -2.65 -1.93
CA ILE A 272 16.35 -2.71 -3.36
C ILE A 272 16.71 -4.06 -4.00
N ASP A 273 17.79 -4.70 -3.58
CA ASP A 273 18.13 -6.06 -4.02
C ASP A 273 17.04 -7.06 -3.59
N PHE A 274 16.65 -7.04 -2.32
CA PHE A 274 15.57 -7.90 -1.83
C PHE A 274 14.22 -7.61 -2.48
N ALA A 275 13.88 -6.35 -2.75
CA ALA A 275 12.66 -6.01 -3.48
C ALA A 275 12.61 -6.70 -4.85
N LYS A 276 13.72 -6.67 -5.59
CA LYS A 276 13.85 -7.33 -6.89
C LYS A 276 13.79 -8.86 -6.77
N ARG A 277 14.48 -9.44 -5.79
CA ARG A 277 14.52 -10.89 -5.56
C ARG A 277 13.16 -11.44 -5.18
N ILE A 278 12.46 -10.81 -4.25
CA ILE A 278 11.11 -11.23 -3.82
C ILE A 278 10.12 -11.07 -4.97
N TYR A 279 10.17 -9.95 -5.71
CA TYR A 279 9.31 -9.73 -6.87
C TYR A 279 9.51 -10.83 -7.93
N ALA A 280 10.75 -11.09 -8.31
CA ALA A 280 11.09 -12.10 -9.31
C ALA A 280 10.69 -13.51 -8.84
N TRP A 281 10.89 -13.83 -7.55
CA TRP A 281 10.48 -15.10 -6.99
C TRP A 281 8.96 -15.28 -7.05
N GLN A 282 8.18 -14.32 -6.57
CA GLN A 282 6.72 -14.42 -6.54
C GLN A 282 6.13 -14.44 -7.96
N LYS A 283 6.67 -13.65 -8.88
CA LYS A 283 6.30 -13.67 -10.31
C LYS A 283 6.53 -15.04 -10.93
N ARG A 284 7.70 -15.64 -10.69
CA ARG A 284 8.06 -16.96 -11.24
C ARG A 284 7.25 -18.11 -10.64
N THR A 285 6.94 -18.06 -9.35
CA THR A 285 6.41 -19.20 -8.60
C THR A 285 4.91 -19.17 -8.38
N LEU A 286 4.31 -18.00 -8.17
CA LEU A 286 2.90 -17.86 -7.80
C LEU A 286 2.01 -17.24 -8.88
N ARG A 287 2.56 -16.73 -9.98
CA ARG A 287 1.73 -16.19 -11.06
C ARG A 287 1.10 -17.32 -11.88
N ASN A 288 -0.21 -17.27 -12.04
CA ASN A 288 -0.93 -18.19 -12.92
C ASN A 288 -0.73 -17.76 -14.39
N ALA A 289 -0.16 -18.64 -15.21
CA ALA A 289 0.14 -18.34 -16.61
C ALA A 289 -1.10 -18.10 -17.49
N ASN A 290 -2.28 -18.61 -17.09
CA ASN A 290 -3.52 -18.45 -17.87
C ASN A 290 -4.33 -17.21 -17.47
N THR A 291 -4.39 -16.90 -16.16
CA THR A 291 -5.19 -15.79 -15.64
C THR A 291 -4.36 -14.56 -15.35
N HIS A 292 -3.04 -14.68 -15.31
CA HIS A 292 -2.05 -13.67 -14.88
C HIS A 292 -2.21 -13.17 -13.44
N LEU A 293 -3.17 -13.73 -12.68
CA LEU A 293 -3.38 -13.45 -11.27
C LEU A 293 -2.46 -14.33 -10.40
N TYR A 294 -2.30 -13.95 -9.14
CA TYR A 294 -1.40 -14.66 -8.23
C TYR A 294 -2.14 -15.63 -7.33
N TRP A 295 -1.71 -16.90 -7.33
CA TRP A 295 -2.13 -17.90 -6.36
C TRP A 295 -1.81 -17.46 -4.94
N ASP A 296 -2.58 -17.98 -3.97
CA ASP A 296 -2.41 -17.63 -2.57
C ASP A 296 -1.10 -18.17 -1.99
N MET A 297 -0.75 -19.41 -2.28
CA MET A 297 0.36 -20.07 -1.61
C MET A 297 0.98 -21.21 -2.43
N MET A 298 2.11 -21.69 -1.95
CA MET A 298 2.68 -22.98 -2.34
C MET A 298 3.13 -23.77 -1.10
N GLY A 299 3.07 -25.10 -1.21
CA GLY A 299 3.38 -26.02 -0.14
C GLY A 299 2.24 -26.17 0.85
N ALA A 300 2.52 -26.93 1.88
CA ALA A 300 1.63 -27.15 3.01
C ALA A 300 2.43 -27.01 4.30
N ASP A 301 1.71 -26.74 5.39
CA ASP A 301 2.33 -26.76 6.70
C ASP A 301 2.81 -28.16 7.02
N GLY A 302 4.01 -28.23 7.58
CA GLY A 302 4.65 -29.49 7.91
C GLY A 302 5.60 -29.31 9.07
N THR A 303 6.25 -30.41 9.46
CA THR A 303 7.24 -30.37 10.53
C THR A 303 8.46 -29.57 10.11
N LEU A 304 8.83 -28.57 10.92
CA LEU A 304 10.05 -27.80 10.73
C LEU A 304 11.26 -28.70 10.91
N THR A 305 12.18 -28.62 9.98
CA THR A 305 13.45 -29.35 10.02
C THR A 305 14.62 -28.39 10.20
N TYR A 306 15.65 -28.88 10.88
CA TYR A 306 16.84 -28.09 11.22
C TYR A 306 18.10 -28.89 10.97
N VAL A 307 19.18 -28.19 10.62
CA VAL A 307 20.54 -28.74 10.50
C VAL A 307 21.45 -28.09 11.53
N GLY A 308 22.50 -28.80 11.94
CA GLY A 308 23.43 -28.34 12.98
C GLY A 308 22.83 -28.36 14.38
N SER A 309 23.58 -27.88 15.36
CA SER A 309 23.19 -27.84 16.78
C SER A 309 23.67 -26.58 17.48
N GLY A 310 23.11 -26.27 18.64
CA GLY A 310 23.49 -25.11 19.44
C GLY A 310 23.42 -23.80 18.66
N ALA A 311 24.50 -23.03 18.70
CA ALA A 311 24.60 -21.76 17.97
C ALA A 311 24.67 -21.91 16.43
N GLN A 312 25.05 -23.11 15.95
CA GLN A 312 25.12 -23.42 14.52
C GLN A 312 23.82 -24.02 13.96
N ARG A 313 22.80 -24.20 14.78
CA ARG A 313 21.49 -24.69 14.33
C ARG A 313 20.88 -23.68 13.33
N ARG A 314 20.47 -24.18 12.17
CA ARG A 314 19.81 -23.41 11.10
C ARG A 314 18.60 -24.17 10.60
N ARG A 315 17.60 -23.43 10.10
CA ARG A 315 16.45 -24.00 9.43
C ARG A 315 16.90 -24.69 8.14
N ALA A 316 16.41 -25.89 7.90
CA ALA A 316 16.63 -26.60 6.64
C ALA A 316 15.60 -26.14 5.59
N HIS A 317 15.99 -26.18 4.31
CA HIS A 317 15.02 -26.11 3.23
C HIS A 317 14.03 -27.27 3.32
N VAL A 318 12.77 -27.01 3.00
CA VAL A 318 11.72 -28.01 2.85
C VAL A 318 11.09 -27.80 1.47
N ALA A 319 11.14 -28.84 0.64
CA ALA A 319 10.52 -28.80 -0.67
C ALA A 319 9.02 -28.54 -0.55
N THR A 320 8.53 -27.58 -1.33
CA THR A 320 7.11 -27.23 -1.40
C THR A 320 6.51 -27.81 -2.67
N GLY A 321 5.20 -28.08 -2.66
CA GLY A 321 4.44 -28.41 -3.88
C GLY A 321 4.29 -27.20 -4.82
N GLY A 322 3.54 -27.36 -5.90
CA GLY A 322 3.20 -26.28 -6.82
C GLY A 322 2.26 -25.24 -6.18
N PRO A 323 2.02 -24.11 -6.87
CA PRO A 323 1.14 -23.05 -6.40
C PRO A 323 -0.32 -23.54 -6.31
N THR A 324 -1.04 -23.03 -5.31
CA THR A 324 -2.42 -23.41 -5.01
C THR A 324 -3.15 -22.29 -4.25
N GLY A 325 -4.41 -22.51 -3.94
CA GLY A 325 -5.26 -21.59 -3.18
C GLY A 325 -6.01 -20.59 -4.05
N THR A 326 -6.73 -19.68 -3.41
CA THR A 326 -7.56 -18.67 -4.08
C THR A 326 -6.68 -17.48 -4.51
N ALA A 327 -6.87 -16.99 -5.74
CA ALA A 327 -6.27 -15.75 -6.18
C ALA A 327 -7.03 -14.57 -5.54
N TYR A 328 -6.60 -14.14 -4.34
CA TYR A 328 -7.19 -12.97 -3.69
C TYR A 328 -6.74 -11.65 -4.36
N THR A 329 -7.57 -10.62 -4.28
CA THR A 329 -7.30 -9.29 -4.87
C THR A 329 -6.00 -8.69 -4.35
N TYR A 330 -5.71 -8.80 -3.07
CA TYR A 330 -4.49 -8.28 -2.46
C TYR A 330 -3.20 -8.96 -2.95
N ASN A 331 -3.24 -10.25 -3.33
CA ASN A 331 -2.07 -10.95 -3.86
C ASN A 331 -1.57 -10.30 -5.15
N THR A 332 -2.50 -9.97 -6.05
CA THR A 332 -2.17 -9.26 -7.30
C THR A 332 -1.91 -7.77 -7.04
N GLY A 333 -2.66 -7.16 -6.11
CA GLY A 333 -2.49 -5.76 -5.72
C GLY A 333 -1.08 -5.45 -5.20
N THR A 334 -0.51 -6.30 -4.34
CA THR A 334 0.85 -6.12 -3.82
C THR A 334 1.92 -6.23 -4.91
N MET A 335 1.72 -7.13 -5.89
CA MET A 335 2.63 -7.27 -7.02
C MET A 335 2.51 -6.09 -8.00
N LEU A 336 1.30 -5.56 -8.22
CA LEU A 336 1.10 -4.35 -9.01
C LEU A 336 1.79 -3.14 -8.36
N ALA A 337 1.58 -2.92 -7.06
CA ALA A 337 2.24 -1.86 -6.31
C ALA A 337 3.77 -2.01 -6.33
N GLY A 338 4.26 -3.24 -6.15
CA GLY A 338 5.68 -3.57 -6.24
C GLY A 338 6.28 -3.28 -7.62
N ALA A 339 5.57 -3.63 -8.70
CA ALA A 339 5.99 -3.35 -10.07
C ALA A 339 6.07 -1.84 -10.35
N VAL A 340 5.08 -1.06 -9.89
CA VAL A 340 5.08 0.41 -10.02
C VAL A 340 6.31 1.01 -9.37
N GLU A 341 6.61 0.63 -8.13
CA GLU A 341 7.75 1.19 -7.38
C GLU A 341 9.10 0.75 -7.99
N LEU A 342 9.22 -0.52 -8.39
CA LEU A 342 10.42 -1.01 -9.05
C LEU A 342 10.65 -0.33 -10.41
N TRP A 343 9.59 -0.13 -11.20
CA TRP A 343 9.68 0.66 -12.43
C TRP A 343 10.11 2.09 -12.17
N ARG A 344 9.45 2.77 -11.23
CA ARG A 344 9.76 4.16 -10.86
C ARG A 344 11.24 4.34 -10.45
N THR A 345 11.78 3.38 -9.71
CA THR A 345 13.13 3.45 -9.17
C THR A 345 14.20 2.99 -10.16
N THR A 346 13.89 1.98 -11.00
CA THR A 346 14.89 1.39 -11.90
C THR A 346 14.77 1.83 -13.35
N GLY A 347 13.61 2.34 -13.77
CA GLY A 347 13.33 2.66 -15.18
C GLY A 347 13.22 1.43 -16.10
N SER A 348 13.13 0.21 -15.56
CA SER A 348 13.13 -1.02 -16.36
C SER A 348 11.79 -1.25 -17.05
N ASP A 349 11.82 -1.42 -18.38
CA ASP A 349 10.64 -1.73 -19.21
C ASP A 349 9.95 -3.05 -18.81
N GLU A 350 10.66 -3.99 -18.18
CA GLU A 350 10.07 -5.22 -17.68
C GLU A 350 9.00 -4.92 -16.63
N TYR A 351 9.31 -4.07 -15.65
CA TYR A 351 8.35 -3.69 -14.61
C TYR A 351 7.20 -2.86 -15.18
N LEU A 352 7.46 -1.97 -16.14
CA LEU A 352 6.41 -1.21 -16.83
C LEU A 352 5.43 -2.15 -17.56
N SER A 353 5.96 -3.16 -18.26
CA SER A 353 5.14 -4.20 -18.89
C SER A 353 4.31 -4.96 -17.87
N ASP A 354 4.89 -5.31 -16.72
CA ASP A 354 4.17 -5.98 -15.64
C ASP A 354 3.05 -5.09 -15.05
N VAL A 355 3.30 -3.79 -14.87
CA VAL A 355 2.24 -2.85 -14.40
C VAL A 355 1.05 -2.85 -15.35
N THR A 356 1.32 -2.72 -16.65
CA THR A 356 0.28 -2.70 -17.69
C THR A 356 -0.53 -4.01 -17.70
N ASP A 357 0.16 -5.13 -17.63
CA ASP A 357 -0.42 -6.47 -17.67
C ASP A 357 -1.25 -6.76 -16.40
N LEU A 358 -0.68 -6.50 -15.22
CA LEU A 358 -1.36 -6.71 -13.95
C LEU A 358 -2.58 -5.78 -13.77
N ALA A 359 -2.48 -4.53 -14.19
CA ALA A 359 -3.62 -3.61 -14.14
C ALA A 359 -4.80 -4.11 -15.01
N HIS A 360 -4.49 -4.62 -16.21
CA HIS A 360 -5.50 -5.21 -17.10
C HIS A 360 -6.14 -6.46 -16.50
N TYR A 361 -5.31 -7.46 -16.15
CA TYR A 361 -5.83 -8.77 -15.73
C TYR A 361 -6.49 -8.72 -14.35
N ALA A 362 -6.04 -7.88 -13.43
CA ALA A 362 -6.73 -7.68 -12.16
C ALA A 362 -8.11 -7.05 -12.36
N TYR A 363 -8.22 -6.04 -13.25
CA TYR A 363 -9.51 -5.42 -13.55
C TYR A 363 -10.50 -6.40 -14.19
N THR A 364 -10.05 -7.16 -15.20
CA THR A 364 -10.91 -8.08 -15.94
C THR A 364 -11.18 -9.39 -15.21
N GLY A 365 -10.23 -9.85 -14.40
CA GLY A 365 -10.32 -11.11 -13.69
C GLY A 365 -11.05 -11.04 -12.34
N PHE A 366 -10.96 -9.92 -11.63
CA PHE A 366 -11.64 -9.77 -10.34
C PHE A 366 -12.98 -9.07 -10.44
N SER A 367 -13.12 -8.03 -11.26
CA SER A 367 -14.37 -7.28 -11.32
C SER A 367 -15.32 -7.78 -12.40
N ARG A 368 -16.62 -7.65 -12.15
CA ARG A 368 -17.67 -8.05 -13.09
C ARG A 368 -18.74 -6.97 -13.23
N PRO A 369 -19.37 -6.81 -14.43
CA PRO A 369 -20.49 -5.90 -14.57
C PRO A 369 -21.72 -6.44 -13.85
N VAL A 370 -22.38 -5.57 -13.08
CA VAL A 370 -23.65 -5.84 -12.38
C VAL A 370 -24.62 -4.70 -12.68
N ARG A 371 -25.85 -5.04 -13.03
CA ARG A 371 -26.91 -4.04 -13.25
C ARG A 371 -27.73 -3.83 -11.98
N LYS A 372 -27.80 -2.57 -11.52
CA LYS A 372 -28.55 -2.17 -10.34
C LYS A 372 -29.23 -0.83 -10.59
N ASP A 373 -30.51 -0.73 -10.28
CA ASP A 373 -31.34 0.48 -10.44
C ASP A 373 -31.23 1.13 -11.83
N GLY A 374 -31.12 0.30 -12.87
CA GLY A 374 -30.97 0.75 -14.25
C GLY A 374 -29.56 1.16 -14.68
N VAL A 375 -28.61 1.23 -13.74
CA VAL A 375 -27.19 1.56 -13.95
C VAL A 375 -26.34 0.31 -13.97
N THR A 376 -25.27 0.30 -14.78
CA THR A 376 -24.27 -0.79 -14.76
C THR A 376 -23.08 -0.36 -13.90
N TYR A 377 -22.86 -1.09 -12.82
CA TYR A 377 -21.71 -0.99 -11.92
C TYR A 377 -20.68 -2.06 -12.26
N ARG A 378 -19.48 -1.92 -11.73
CA ARG A 378 -18.50 -3.00 -11.69
C ARG A 378 -18.31 -3.44 -10.26
N GLU A 379 -18.79 -4.65 -9.95
CA GLU A 379 -18.70 -5.25 -8.63
C GLU A 379 -17.33 -5.92 -8.44
N TRP A 380 -16.71 -5.68 -7.30
CA TRP A 380 -15.49 -6.35 -6.84
C TRP A 380 -15.84 -7.55 -5.96
N PRO A 381 -14.93 -8.55 -5.79
CA PRO A 381 -15.26 -9.76 -5.06
C PRO A 381 -15.55 -9.49 -3.59
N THR A 382 -16.70 -9.95 -3.14
CA THR A 382 -17.03 -10.02 -1.72
C THR A 382 -17.62 -11.39 -1.43
N ASP A 383 -17.27 -12.01 -0.31
CA ASP A 383 -17.84 -13.30 0.06
C ASP A 383 -19.29 -13.17 0.52
N ALA A 384 -20.02 -14.28 0.39
CA ALA A 384 -21.37 -14.40 0.92
C ALA A 384 -21.41 -14.27 2.44
N SER A 385 -20.32 -14.64 3.14
CA SER A 385 -20.08 -14.33 4.56
C SER A 385 -19.02 -13.25 4.67
N PRO A 386 -19.40 -12.00 4.93
CA PRO A 386 -18.50 -10.86 4.93
C PRO A 386 -17.46 -10.87 6.06
N LEU A 387 -17.51 -11.84 6.95
CA LEU A 387 -16.55 -12.00 8.04
C LEU A 387 -15.42 -12.98 7.70
N GLN A 388 -15.44 -13.62 6.51
CA GLN A 388 -14.46 -14.62 6.07
C GLN A 388 -14.18 -14.46 4.57
N GLY A 389 -12.99 -14.86 4.10
CA GLY A 389 -12.61 -14.88 2.69
C GLY A 389 -12.31 -13.50 2.09
N PHE A 390 -12.79 -13.22 0.88
CA PHE A 390 -12.66 -11.90 0.26
C PHE A 390 -13.31 -10.83 1.11
N ASN A 391 -12.62 -9.75 1.36
CA ASN A 391 -13.07 -8.68 2.23
C ASN A 391 -12.66 -7.31 1.70
N ALA A 392 -13.28 -6.26 2.22
CA ALA A 392 -13.04 -4.89 1.79
C ALA A 392 -11.56 -4.46 1.92
N TRP A 393 -10.83 -4.99 2.88
CA TRP A 393 -9.42 -4.65 3.02
C TRP A 393 -8.56 -5.26 1.89
N PHE A 394 -8.90 -6.46 1.40
CA PHE A 394 -8.22 -7.07 0.24
C PHE A 394 -8.44 -6.23 -1.01
N ASP A 395 -9.64 -5.71 -1.20
CA ASP A 395 -9.97 -4.82 -2.32
C ASP A 395 -9.29 -3.46 -2.18
N ASN A 396 -9.21 -2.90 -0.96
CA ASN A 396 -8.44 -1.69 -0.68
C ASN A 396 -6.95 -1.84 -1.05
N VAL A 397 -6.33 -3.00 -0.80
CA VAL A 397 -4.93 -3.25 -1.22
C VAL A 397 -4.78 -3.18 -2.74
N LEU A 398 -5.72 -3.75 -3.50
CA LEU A 398 -5.71 -3.65 -4.95
C LEU A 398 -6.00 -2.23 -5.43
N MET A 399 -6.95 -1.54 -4.81
CA MET A 399 -7.27 -0.15 -5.14
C MET A 399 -6.09 0.80 -4.94
N ARG A 400 -5.32 0.63 -3.85
CA ARG A 400 -4.06 1.39 -3.61
C ARG A 400 -3.08 1.21 -4.76
N ALA A 401 -2.91 -0.04 -5.22
CA ALA A 401 -2.02 -0.35 -6.34
C ALA A 401 -2.46 0.32 -7.65
N TYR A 402 -3.76 0.40 -7.89
CA TYR A 402 -4.29 1.17 -9.02
C TYR A 402 -4.05 2.67 -8.86
N ALA A 403 -4.18 3.22 -7.66
CA ALA A 403 -3.89 4.63 -7.40
C ALA A 403 -2.40 4.96 -7.60
N ASP A 404 -1.50 4.03 -7.22
CA ASP A 404 -0.06 4.16 -7.47
C ASP A 404 0.26 4.11 -8.98
N ALA A 405 -0.38 3.19 -9.74
CA ALA A 405 -0.19 3.07 -11.20
C ALA A 405 -0.72 4.30 -11.96
N ASP A 406 -1.89 4.82 -11.57
CA ASP A 406 -2.45 6.06 -12.14
C ASP A 406 -1.55 7.26 -11.84
N ALA A 407 -1.08 7.39 -10.60
CA ALA A 407 -0.17 8.45 -10.18
C ALA A 407 1.19 8.42 -10.90
N ALA A 408 1.64 7.24 -11.31
CA ALA A 408 2.85 7.04 -12.08
C ALA A 408 2.67 7.33 -13.59
N ASN A 409 1.45 7.67 -14.04
CA ASN A 409 1.10 7.97 -15.43
C ASN A 409 1.46 6.84 -16.41
N VAL A 410 1.19 5.60 -16.03
CA VAL A 410 1.38 4.45 -16.92
C VAL A 410 0.37 4.52 -18.06
N GLU A 411 0.84 4.29 -19.30
CA GLU A 411 0.00 4.37 -20.51
C GLU A 411 -1.01 3.21 -20.60
N THR A 412 -1.97 3.18 -19.69
CA THR A 412 -3.11 2.25 -19.70
C THR A 412 -4.31 2.90 -19.02
N SER A 413 -5.52 2.58 -19.50
CA SER A 413 -6.76 3.12 -18.92
C SER A 413 -7.27 2.36 -17.69
N TYR A 414 -6.75 1.18 -17.41
CA TYR A 414 -7.30 0.30 -16.37
C TYR A 414 -7.19 0.85 -14.95
N PRO A 415 -6.12 1.56 -14.55
CA PRO A 415 -6.08 2.19 -13.23
C PRO A 415 -7.22 3.19 -13.01
N ALA A 416 -7.43 4.11 -13.93
CA ALA A 416 -8.51 5.09 -13.84
C ALA A 416 -9.91 4.43 -13.88
N LEU A 417 -10.13 3.41 -14.73
CA LEU A 417 -11.38 2.64 -14.78
C LEU A 417 -11.65 1.89 -13.47
N ALA A 418 -10.62 1.32 -12.84
CA ALA A 418 -10.74 0.65 -11.56
C ALA A 418 -11.10 1.64 -10.45
N LEU A 419 -10.36 2.75 -10.33
CA LEU A 419 -10.63 3.78 -9.33
C LEU A 419 -12.04 4.35 -9.46
N GLN A 420 -12.49 4.64 -10.68
CA GLN A 420 -13.87 5.07 -10.94
C GLN A 420 -14.90 4.02 -10.51
N SER A 421 -14.62 2.74 -10.71
CA SER A 421 -15.53 1.67 -10.28
C SER A 421 -15.61 1.52 -8.76
N PHE A 422 -14.49 1.66 -8.05
CA PHE A 422 -14.48 1.72 -6.59
C PHE A 422 -15.28 2.90 -6.06
N GLU A 423 -15.04 4.10 -6.60
CA GLU A 423 -15.77 5.31 -6.26
C GLU A 423 -17.28 5.13 -6.42
N THR A 424 -17.74 4.67 -7.59
CA THR A 424 -19.17 4.50 -7.83
C THR A 424 -19.83 3.47 -6.92
N ASN A 425 -19.12 2.42 -6.52
CA ASN A 425 -19.63 1.41 -5.58
C ASN A 425 -19.70 1.97 -4.15
N LEU A 426 -18.67 2.69 -3.72
CA LEU A 426 -18.64 3.36 -2.41
C LEU A 426 -19.74 4.42 -2.29
N ASP A 427 -19.91 5.24 -3.32
CA ASP A 427 -20.94 6.29 -3.37
C ASP A 427 -22.34 5.68 -3.34
N TYR A 428 -22.57 4.61 -4.10
CA TYR A 428 -23.83 3.89 -4.04
C TYR A 428 -24.14 3.38 -2.62
N ALA A 429 -23.15 2.76 -1.96
CA ALA A 429 -23.32 2.28 -0.60
C ALA A 429 -23.53 3.42 0.41
N TYR A 430 -22.82 4.52 0.25
CA TYR A 430 -22.93 5.70 1.12
C TYR A 430 -24.33 6.31 1.03
N ASP A 431 -24.85 6.47 -0.18
CA ASP A 431 -26.14 7.11 -0.41
C ASP A 431 -27.34 6.21 -0.05
N HIS A 432 -27.19 4.86 -0.14
CA HIS A 432 -28.31 3.94 0.05
C HIS A 432 -28.27 3.13 1.33
N TYR A 433 -27.07 2.88 1.90
CA TYR A 433 -26.88 1.90 2.96
C TYR A 433 -26.13 2.40 4.18
N LEU A 434 -25.73 3.66 4.22
CA LEU A 434 -25.03 4.24 5.37
C LEU A 434 -25.87 4.09 6.65
N ARG A 435 -25.29 3.46 7.67
CA ARG A 435 -25.93 3.31 9.00
C ARG A 435 -24.94 3.70 10.09
N SER A 436 -25.32 4.67 10.92
CA SER A 436 -24.48 5.14 12.02
C SER A 436 -23.04 5.50 11.60
N GLY A 437 -22.86 6.04 10.39
CA GLY A 437 -21.57 6.39 9.83
C GLY A 437 -20.76 5.22 9.28
N MET A 438 -21.33 4.02 9.18
CA MET A 438 -20.68 2.80 8.68
C MET A 438 -21.35 2.29 7.40
N LEU A 439 -20.55 1.63 6.54
CA LEU A 439 -20.97 1.01 5.29
C LEU A 439 -21.10 -0.52 5.44
N PRO A 440 -21.97 -1.15 4.64
CA PRO A 440 -22.02 -2.61 4.53
C PRO A 440 -20.77 -3.11 3.79
N ILE A 441 -20.34 -4.32 4.08
CA ILE A 441 -19.20 -4.94 3.38
C ILE A 441 -19.52 -5.17 1.91
N ASN A 442 -20.76 -5.58 1.61
CA ASN A 442 -21.24 -5.65 0.24
C ASN A 442 -21.84 -4.31 -0.17
N LEU A 443 -21.04 -3.48 -0.85
CA LEU A 443 -21.38 -2.10 -1.20
C LEU A 443 -22.61 -1.98 -2.10
N LEU A 444 -22.85 -2.95 -3.00
CA LEU A 444 -23.96 -2.91 -3.93
C LEU A 444 -25.24 -3.61 -3.41
N ASN A 445 -25.14 -4.50 -2.42
CA ASN A 445 -26.26 -5.30 -1.95
C ASN A 445 -26.69 -5.00 -0.50
N GLY A 446 -25.94 -4.17 0.20
CA GLY A 446 -26.32 -3.66 1.52
C GLY A 446 -25.99 -4.62 2.68
N TRP A 447 -26.67 -4.41 3.81
CA TRP A 447 -26.44 -5.12 5.06
C TRP A 447 -27.08 -6.51 5.04
N ASN A 448 -26.26 -7.55 5.04
CA ASN A 448 -26.70 -8.95 5.03
C ASN A 448 -26.54 -9.66 6.38
N ASP A 449 -25.75 -9.11 7.31
CA ASP A 449 -25.36 -9.73 8.58
C ASP A 449 -25.98 -9.09 9.81
N GLY A 450 -27.23 -8.73 9.76
CA GLY A 450 -27.96 -8.20 10.94
C GLY A 450 -27.33 -6.95 11.53
N ASN A 451 -26.77 -6.07 10.70
CA ASN A 451 -26.07 -4.83 11.08
C ASN A 451 -24.66 -5.04 11.72
N LYS A 452 -24.06 -6.21 11.59
CA LYS A 452 -22.70 -6.45 12.08
C LYS A 452 -21.66 -6.05 11.05
N THR A 453 -20.53 -5.56 11.53
CA THR A 453 -19.34 -5.24 10.71
C THR A 453 -18.07 -5.43 11.53
N LYS A 454 -16.93 -5.37 10.85
CA LYS A 454 -15.62 -5.32 11.50
C LYS A 454 -14.99 -3.94 11.33
N GLY A 455 -14.31 -3.47 12.37
CA GLY A 455 -13.66 -2.15 12.34
C GLY A 455 -12.67 -2.00 11.18
N PHE A 456 -11.97 -3.07 10.82
CA PHE A 456 -11.00 -3.00 9.71
C PHE A 456 -11.64 -2.84 8.33
N HIS A 457 -12.87 -3.33 8.09
CA HIS A 457 -13.60 -3.03 6.84
C HIS A 457 -13.94 -1.55 6.75
N GLN A 458 -14.38 -0.97 7.87
CA GLN A 458 -14.69 0.47 7.90
C GLN A 458 -13.42 1.32 7.73
N ALA A 459 -12.31 0.91 8.32
CA ALA A 459 -11.01 1.52 8.11
C ALA A 459 -10.59 1.46 6.62
N SER A 460 -10.87 0.34 5.93
CA SER A 460 -10.62 0.21 4.48
C SER A 460 -11.43 1.22 3.68
N PHE A 461 -12.73 1.36 3.95
CA PHE A 461 -13.58 2.34 3.24
C PHE A 461 -13.14 3.79 3.49
N ALA A 462 -12.70 4.11 4.71
CA ALA A 462 -12.12 5.41 5.00
C ALA A 462 -10.81 5.65 4.21
N SER A 463 -9.97 4.62 4.10
CA SER A 463 -8.74 4.65 3.31
C SER A 463 -9.03 4.83 1.82
N GLU A 464 -10.00 4.11 1.28
CA GLU A 464 -10.43 4.17 -0.12
C GLU A 464 -10.96 5.56 -0.49
N TYR A 465 -11.83 6.16 0.32
CA TYR A 465 -12.28 7.54 0.10
C TYR A 465 -11.16 8.56 0.20
N ALA A 466 -10.20 8.39 1.11
CA ALA A 466 -9.02 9.27 1.21
C ALA A 466 -8.14 9.18 -0.04
N LEU A 467 -7.98 7.97 -0.62
CA LEU A 467 -7.27 7.76 -1.88
C LEU A 467 -8.00 8.40 -3.06
N LEU A 468 -9.35 8.28 -3.12
CA LEU A 468 -10.17 8.92 -4.14
C LEU A 468 -10.06 10.45 -4.08
N ALA A 469 -10.05 11.02 -2.87
CA ALA A 469 -9.83 12.46 -2.70
C ALA A 469 -8.51 12.92 -3.32
N ILE A 470 -7.42 12.19 -3.08
CA ILE A 470 -6.10 12.47 -3.68
C ILE A 470 -6.14 12.28 -5.21
N TRP A 471 -6.78 11.23 -5.69
CA TRP A 471 -6.91 10.93 -7.11
C TRP A 471 -7.67 12.03 -7.86
N ARG A 472 -8.85 12.44 -7.36
CA ARG A 472 -9.66 13.54 -7.91
C ARG A 472 -8.91 14.88 -7.89
N TYR A 473 -8.18 15.14 -6.80
CA TYR A 473 -7.36 16.33 -6.68
C TYR A 473 -6.25 16.36 -7.75
N ARG A 474 -5.54 15.25 -8.00
CA ARG A 474 -4.55 15.15 -9.07
C ARG A 474 -5.14 15.39 -10.46
N GLN A 475 -6.33 14.85 -10.73
CA GLN A 475 -7.04 15.08 -11.98
C GLN A 475 -7.39 16.58 -12.15
N ALA A 476 -7.84 17.24 -11.09
CA ALA A 476 -8.10 18.67 -11.09
C ALA A 476 -6.84 19.48 -11.43
N GLN A 477 -5.71 19.17 -10.78
CA GLN A 477 -4.43 19.84 -11.03
C GLN A 477 -3.94 19.62 -12.47
N SER A 478 -4.05 18.41 -12.99
CA SER A 478 -3.66 18.10 -14.39
C SER A 478 -4.51 18.85 -15.40
N SER A 479 -5.81 19.00 -15.14
CA SER A 479 -6.74 19.79 -15.96
C SER A 479 -6.38 21.28 -15.92
N SER A 480 -5.99 21.81 -14.79
CA SER A 480 -5.57 23.22 -14.65
C SER A 480 -4.28 23.54 -15.42
N ILE A 481 -3.30 22.63 -15.39
CA ILE A 481 -2.04 22.78 -16.14
C ILE A 481 -2.30 22.76 -17.64
N SER A 482 -3.21 21.91 -18.13
CA SER A 482 -3.57 21.87 -19.55
C SER A 482 -4.29 23.14 -20.00
N LEU A 483 -5.11 23.75 -19.13
CA LEU A 483 -5.75 25.05 -19.36
C LEU A 483 -4.72 26.18 -19.48
N HIS A 484 -3.78 26.26 -18.54
CA HIS A 484 -2.70 27.25 -18.60
C HIS A 484 -1.82 27.12 -19.86
N ARG A 485 -1.62 25.88 -20.35
CA ARG A 485 -0.90 25.63 -21.62
C ARG A 485 -1.70 26.07 -22.86
N GLN A 486 -3.03 26.00 -22.82
CA GLN A 486 -3.89 26.46 -23.93
C GLN A 486 -4.05 27.98 -23.97
N ASP A 487 -3.94 28.67 -22.84
CA ASP A 487 -4.01 30.14 -22.76
C ASP A 487 -2.68 30.84 -23.08
N LEU A 488 -1.56 30.10 -23.14
CA LEU A 488 -0.29 30.65 -23.61
C LEU A 488 -0.37 30.84 -25.13
N PRO A 489 -0.10 32.04 -25.66
CA PRO A 489 0.06 32.22 -27.09
C PRO A 489 1.12 31.24 -27.58
N SER A 490 0.91 30.67 -28.78
CA SER A 490 1.83 29.70 -29.41
C SER A 490 3.19 30.36 -29.69
N CYS A 491 3.97 30.55 -28.65
CA CYS A 491 5.38 30.90 -28.70
C CYS A 491 6.09 29.55 -28.73
N ASP A 492 6.68 29.18 -29.84
CA ASP A 492 7.33 27.91 -30.14
C ASP A 492 8.29 27.43 -29.04
N HIS A 493 7.73 26.94 -27.92
CA HIS A 493 8.45 26.31 -26.80
C HIS A 493 9.78 26.97 -26.39
N ILE A 494 9.82 28.31 -26.38
CA ILE A 494 10.98 29.10 -25.98
C ILE A 494 10.73 29.74 -24.61
N TYR A 495 11.64 29.51 -23.67
CA TYR A 495 11.55 30.04 -22.32
C TYR A 495 12.87 30.70 -21.91
N THR A 496 12.81 31.73 -21.08
CA THR A 496 13.99 32.26 -20.38
C THR A 496 14.51 31.25 -19.34
N LEU A 497 15.70 31.41 -18.82
CA LEU A 497 16.23 30.57 -17.72
C LEU A 497 15.40 30.64 -16.43
N THR A 498 14.58 31.67 -16.27
CA THR A 498 13.65 31.83 -15.14
C THR A 498 12.28 31.17 -15.42
N GLY A 499 12.11 30.47 -16.55
CA GLY A 499 10.90 29.77 -16.93
C GLY A 499 9.79 30.66 -17.51
N GLN A 500 10.06 31.93 -17.78
CA GLN A 500 9.09 32.80 -18.45
C GLN A 500 9.08 32.53 -19.97
N PRO A 501 7.89 32.42 -20.61
CA PRO A 501 7.81 32.25 -22.06
C PRO A 501 8.39 33.48 -22.78
N ALA A 502 9.23 33.22 -23.76
CA ALA A 502 9.81 34.22 -24.65
C ALA A 502 9.11 34.12 -26.02
N CYS A 503 8.32 35.15 -26.36
CA CYS A 503 7.55 35.15 -27.61
C CYS A 503 8.41 35.66 -28.76
N GLY A 504 8.54 34.84 -29.82
CA GLY A 504 9.29 35.15 -31.02
C GLY A 504 9.97 33.92 -31.61
N THR A 505 10.56 34.05 -32.79
CA THR A 505 11.46 33.03 -33.32
C THR A 505 12.85 33.17 -32.69
N PRO A 506 13.67 32.12 -32.63
CA PRO A 506 15.05 32.23 -32.12
C PRO A 506 15.85 33.41 -32.69
N ASP A 507 15.62 33.77 -33.95
CA ASP A 507 16.29 34.86 -34.64
C ASP A 507 15.76 36.26 -34.28
N SER A 508 14.59 36.33 -33.64
CA SER A 508 13.95 37.59 -33.22
C SER A 508 14.13 37.94 -31.74
N LEU A 509 14.72 37.02 -30.96
CA LEU A 509 14.94 37.21 -29.52
C LEU A 509 16.28 37.92 -29.26
N PRO A 510 16.34 38.75 -28.20
CA PRO A 510 17.61 39.35 -27.77
C PRO A 510 18.67 38.29 -27.48
N GLY A 511 19.93 38.62 -27.69
CA GLY A 511 21.04 37.73 -27.34
C GLY A 511 20.96 37.30 -25.88
N GLY A 512 21.06 35.99 -25.61
CA GLY A 512 20.88 35.46 -24.27
C GLY A 512 20.81 33.93 -24.23
N ILE A 513 20.54 33.38 -23.03
CA ILE A 513 20.37 31.93 -22.87
C ILE A 513 18.89 31.63 -22.68
N TYR A 514 18.38 30.74 -23.51
CA TYR A 514 16.97 30.31 -23.51
C TYR A 514 16.86 28.79 -23.42
N ILE A 515 15.68 28.31 -23.04
CA ILE A 515 15.31 26.90 -23.15
C ILE A 515 14.39 26.79 -24.38
N ILE A 516 14.87 26.13 -25.43
CA ILE A 516 14.16 25.92 -26.69
C ILE A 516 13.92 24.42 -26.85
N GLN A 517 12.68 23.99 -26.95
CA GLN A 517 12.28 22.57 -27.02
C GLN A 517 12.96 21.71 -25.93
N GLY A 518 13.00 22.24 -24.70
CA GLY A 518 13.61 21.55 -23.56
C GLY A 518 15.15 21.55 -23.52
N ARG A 519 15.82 22.20 -24.47
CA ARG A 519 17.31 22.30 -24.54
C ARG A 519 17.78 23.72 -24.25
N LYS A 520 18.88 23.83 -23.52
CA LYS A 520 19.54 25.13 -23.24
C LYS A 520 20.28 25.59 -24.49
N VAL A 521 19.88 26.75 -25.04
CA VAL A 521 20.43 27.33 -26.27
C VAL A 521 20.91 28.76 -26.00
N ALA A 522 22.10 29.11 -26.42
CA ALA A 522 22.62 30.48 -26.40
C ALA A 522 22.34 31.13 -27.77
N LEU A 523 21.54 32.20 -27.75
CA LEU A 523 21.29 33.06 -28.90
C LEU A 523 22.33 34.21 -28.87
N LYS A 524 22.91 34.55 -30.00
CA LYS A 524 23.94 35.63 -30.13
C LYS A 524 23.29 36.95 -30.44
#